data_7c54ff105430f747f913a6cf73fd86ee
#
_entry.id   7c54ff105430f747f913a6cf73fd86ee
#
_cell.length_a   1.000
_cell.length_b   1.000
_cell.length_c   1.000
_cell.angle_alpha   90.00
_cell.angle_beta   90.00
_cell.angle_gamma   90.00
#
_symmetry.space_group_name_H-M   'P 1'
#
loop_
_entity.id
_entity.type
_entity.pdbx_description
1 polymer ?
#
loop_
_entity_poly.entity_id
_entity_poly.type
_entity_poly.pdbx_seq_one_letter_code
_entity_poly.pdbx_strand_id
1 'polypeptide(L)'
;MKLHRREVVSELLRERAELLVIAGLGSTAWDITAAGDSPLSFPLWGAMGQAAMMGLGLALAQPERRVLVVTGDGEMLMGVGALATIGVQQPPKLTIVVIDNERYGETGMQRTHTAEGVDLTAIAAACKFKHAVTVTAELGPLRELVYRVAGPNFATVKVIDEKLPLVLPPHDGVLLKSRFRRALLGNSADVLPEKP
;
A
#
# COMPACT_ATOMS: atom_id res chain seq x y z
N MET A 1 10.88 16.66 -12.96
CA MET A 1 10.66 15.42 -13.77
C MET A 1 9.36 14.79 -13.27
N LYS A 2 8.46 14.35 -14.14
CA LYS A 2 7.22 13.70 -13.70
C LYS A 2 7.53 12.26 -13.30
N LEU A 3 6.93 11.78 -12.19
CA LEU A 3 7.15 10.42 -11.70
C LEU A 3 6.30 9.39 -12.47
N HIS A 4 6.88 8.22 -12.69
CA HIS A 4 6.24 7.06 -13.31
C HIS A 4 5.90 6.02 -12.22
N ARG A 5 4.65 5.55 -12.17
CA ARG A 5 4.13 4.72 -11.07
C ARG A 5 4.95 3.44 -10.84
N ARG A 6 5.36 2.75 -11.92
CA ARG A 6 6.14 1.51 -11.81
C ARG A 6 7.57 1.75 -11.32
N GLU A 7 8.18 2.87 -11.72
CA GLU A 7 9.49 3.29 -11.22
C GLU A 7 9.42 3.61 -9.73
N VAL A 8 8.37 4.33 -9.29
CA VAL A 8 8.11 4.60 -7.87
C VAL A 8 8.01 3.32 -7.08
N VAL A 9 7.18 2.36 -7.52
CA VAL A 9 7.01 1.07 -6.83
C VAL A 9 8.30 0.27 -6.82
N SER A 10 9.05 0.22 -7.93
CA SER A 10 10.34 -0.46 -8.00
C SER A 10 11.35 0.14 -7.02
N GLU A 11 11.39 1.46 -6.92
CA GLU A 11 12.27 2.15 -5.96
C GLU A 11 11.86 1.88 -4.51
N LEU A 12 10.57 1.88 -4.20
CA LEU A 12 10.05 1.53 -2.88
C LEU A 12 10.42 0.10 -2.46
N LEU A 13 10.49 -0.83 -3.39
CA LEU A 13 10.73 -2.25 -3.10
C LEU A 13 12.21 -2.67 -3.26
N ARG A 14 13.11 -1.76 -3.61
CA ARG A 14 14.54 -2.07 -3.83
C ARG A 14 15.22 -2.71 -2.62
N GLU A 15 14.89 -2.26 -1.41
CA GLU A 15 15.48 -2.74 -0.16
C GLU A 15 14.49 -3.59 0.67
N ARG A 16 13.55 -4.26 -0.03
CA ARG A 16 12.36 -4.81 0.62
C ARG A 16 12.61 -5.85 1.71
N ALA A 17 13.70 -6.64 1.62
CA ALA A 17 14.04 -7.68 2.61
C ALA A 17 12.81 -8.32 3.30
N GLU A 18 12.61 -8.05 4.59
CA GLU A 18 11.51 -8.56 5.41
C GLU A 18 10.24 -7.69 5.39
N LEU A 19 10.16 -6.70 4.50
CA LEU A 19 9.01 -5.79 4.38
C LEU A 19 7.74 -6.56 3.98
N LEU A 20 6.68 -6.41 4.76
CA LEU A 20 5.36 -6.91 4.43
C LEU A 20 4.65 -5.89 3.54
N VAL A 21 4.12 -6.34 2.41
CA VAL A 21 3.52 -5.45 1.41
C VAL A 21 2.08 -5.85 1.14
N ILE A 22 1.15 -4.91 1.33
CA ILE A 22 -0.23 -5.02 0.86
C ILE A 22 -0.38 -4.12 -0.35
N ALA A 23 -0.82 -4.68 -1.46
CA ALA A 23 -1.14 -3.91 -2.65
C ALA A 23 -2.66 -3.78 -2.82
N GLY A 24 -3.12 -2.58 -3.05
CA GLY A 24 -4.47 -2.32 -3.51
C GLY A 24 -4.74 -2.96 -4.88
N LEU A 25 -5.99 -2.96 -5.30
CA LEU A 25 -6.39 -3.56 -6.57
C LEU A 25 -5.83 -2.81 -7.79
N GLY A 26 -5.82 -3.46 -8.94
CA GLY A 26 -5.49 -2.87 -10.23
C GLY A 26 -4.01 -2.55 -10.38
N SER A 27 -3.71 -1.36 -10.84
CA SER A 27 -2.35 -0.96 -11.25
C SER A 27 -1.30 -1.11 -10.15
N THR A 28 -1.64 -0.90 -8.88
CA THR A 28 -0.71 -1.05 -7.76
C THR A 28 -0.32 -2.51 -7.53
N ALA A 29 -1.25 -3.46 -7.67
CA ALA A 29 -0.97 -4.90 -7.63
C ALA A 29 -0.05 -5.32 -8.78
N TRP A 30 -0.28 -4.80 -9.99
CA TRP A 30 0.54 -5.10 -11.18
C TRP A 30 1.95 -4.55 -11.06
N ASP A 31 2.11 -3.35 -10.53
CA ASP A 31 3.41 -2.72 -10.38
C ASP A 31 4.27 -3.36 -9.29
N ILE A 32 3.66 -3.81 -8.19
CA ILE A 32 4.36 -4.61 -7.18
C ILE A 32 4.82 -5.92 -7.76
N THR A 33 3.99 -6.59 -8.57
CA THR A 33 4.35 -7.84 -9.25
C THR A 33 5.47 -7.60 -10.27
N ALA A 34 5.43 -6.51 -11.02
CA ALA A 34 6.47 -6.12 -11.97
C ALA A 34 7.81 -5.80 -11.31
N ALA A 35 7.80 -5.27 -10.09
CA ALA A 35 9.01 -5.01 -9.31
C ALA A 35 9.64 -6.29 -8.69
N GLY A 36 9.01 -7.43 -8.88
CA GLY A 36 9.42 -8.75 -8.39
C GLY A 36 8.38 -9.34 -7.45
N ASP A 37 7.76 -10.45 -7.88
CA ASP A 37 6.83 -11.18 -7.02
C ASP A 37 7.54 -11.72 -5.77
N SER A 38 6.85 -11.66 -4.65
CA SER A 38 7.38 -12.12 -3.37
C SER A 38 6.28 -12.73 -2.51
N PRO A 39 6.57 -13.79 -1.75
CA PRO A 39 5.61 -14.36 -0.83
C PRO A 39 5.24 -13.41 0.33
N LEU A 40 6.02 -12.35 0.58
CA LEU A 40 5.71 -11.29 1.55
C LEU A 40 4.89 -10.14 0.92
N SER A 41 4.40 -10.30 -0.31
CA SER A 41 3.43 -9.41 -0.95
C SER A 41 2.05 -10.06 -0.97
N PHE A 42 1.04 -9.29 -0.60
CA PHE A 42 -0.36 -9.68 -0.68
C PHE A 42 -1.11 -8.70 -1.59
N PRO A 43 -1.16 -8.98 -2.90
CA PRO A 43 -1.91 -8.18 -3.86
C PRO A 43 -3.41 -8.49 -3.76
N LEU A 44 -4.23 -7.44 -3.78
CA LEU A 44 -5.68 -7.55 -3.80
C LEU A 44 -6.18 -7.60 -5.25
N TRP A 45 -7.12 -8.52 -5.53
CA TRP A 45 -7.85 -8.60 -6.80
C TRP A 45 -9.18 -7.86 -6.76
N GLY A 46 -9.59 -7.42 -5.59
CA GLY A 46 -10.84 -6.74 -5.33
C GLY A 46 -10.80 -6.05 -3.97
N ALA A 47 -11.95 -5.93 -3.32
CA ALA A 47 -12.09 -5.29 -2.01
C ALA A 47 -11.59 -3.84 -2.02
N MET A 48 -11.98 -3.06 -3.03
CA MET A 48 -11.62 -1.65 -3.17
C MET A 48 -11.86 -0.88 -1.88
N GLY A 49 -10.87 -0.09 -1.45
CA GLY A 49 -10.90 0.70 -0.22
C GLY A 49 -10.41 -0.05 1.03
N GLN A 50 -10.05 -1.35 0.94
CA GLN A 50 -9.70 -2.16 2.11
C GLN A 50 -8.19 -2.34 2.34
N ALA A 51 -7.34 -1.97 1.40
CA ALA A 51 -5.89 -2.18 1.51
C ALA A 51 -5.31 -1.53 2.79
N ALA A 52 -5.73 -0.31 3.12
CA ALA A 52 -5.28 0.41 4.31
C ALA A 52 -5.67 -0.32 5.62
N MET A 53 -6.90 -0.85 5.70
CA MET A 53 -7.36 -1.59 6.88
C MET A 53 -6.69 -2.95 7.00
N MET A 54 -6.41 -3.63 5.89
CA MET A 54 -5.60 -4.86 5.91
C MET A 54 -4.18 -4.57 6.41
N GLY A 55 -3.59 -3.47 5.95
CA GLY A 55 -2.29 -3.00 6.44
C GLY A 55 -2.29 -2.73 7.95
N LEU A 56 -3.34 -2.10 8.47
CA LEU A 56 -3.50 -1.88 9.91
C LEU A 56 -3.56 -3.21 10.67
N GLY A 57 -4.45 -4.13 10.25
CA GLY A 57 -4.59 -5.43 10.89
C GLY A 57 -3.27 -6.21 10.91
N LEU A 58 -2.54 -6.17 9.80
CA LEU A 58 -1.23 -6.81 9.70
C LEU A 58 -0.17 -6.14 10.60
N ALA A 59 -0.14 -4.80 10.68
CA ALA A 59 0.79 -4.08 11.54
C ALA A 59 0.52 -4.34 13.03
N LEU A 60 -0.74 -4.48 13.43
CA LEU A 60 -1.11 -4.84 14.80
C LEU A 60 -0.76 -6.30 15.14
N ALA A 61 -0.95 -7.22 14.19
CA ALA A 61 -0.62 -8.63 14.35
C ALA A 61 0.90 -8.93 14.29
N GLN A 62 1.68 -8.03 13.68
CA GLN A 62 3.12 -8.17 13.46
C GLN A 62 3.85 -6.88 13.86
N PRO A 63 3.84 -6.49 15.15
CA PRO A 63 4.32 -5.19 15.60
C PRO A 63 5.82 -4.97 15.39
N GLU A 64 6.59 -6.06 15.24
CA GLU A 64 8.04 -5.99 15.01
C GLU A 64 8.40 -5.83 13.53
N ARG A 65 7.46 -6.07 12.62
CA ARG A 65 7.70 -6.00 11.18
C ARG A 65 7.15 -4.71 10.57
N ARG A 66 7.86 -4.20 9.58
CA ARG A 66 7.35 -3.06 8.81
C ARG A 66 6.31 -3.52 7.80
N VAL A 67 5.24 -2.73 7.70
CA VAL A 67 4.15 -2.95 6.76
C VAL A 67 4.06 -1.75 5.82
N LEU A 68 4.12 -2.01 4.54
CA LEU A 68 3.87 -1.05 3.47
C LEU A 68 2.53 -1.38 2.80
N VAL A 69 1.66 -0.40 2.73
CA VAL A 69 0.48 -0.43 1.88
C VAL A 69 0.76 0.43 0.65
N VAL A 70 0.60 -0.14 -0.55
CA VAL A 70 0.61 0.62 -1.80
C VAL A 70 -0.78 0.56 -2.40
N THR A 71 -1.43 1.71 -2.54
CA THR A 71 -2.81 1.82 -3.01
C THR A 71 -2.95 2.96 -4.03
N GLY A 72 -4.03 2.98 -4.79
CA GLY A 72 -4.36 4.10 -5.68
C GLY A 72 -5.16 5.19 -4.96
N ASP A 73 -5.20 6.38 -5.56
CA ASP A 73 -5.98 7.51 -5.05
C ASP A 73 -7.48 7.21 -5.00
N GLY A 74 -8.04 6.62 -6.04
CA GLY A 74 -9.46 6.22 -6.07
C GLY A 74 -9.81 5.17 -5.04
N GLU A 75 -8.93 4.20 -4.80
CA GLU A 75 -9.10 3.19 -3.76
C GLU A 75 -8.99 3.81 -2.37
N MET A 76 -8.02 4.68 -2.13
CA MET A 76 -7.87 5.35 -0.83
C MET A 76 -9.07 6.26 -0.53
N LEU A 77 -9.60 6.96 -1.53
CA LEU A 77 -10.81 7.77 -1.39
C LEU A 77 -12.01 6.92 -0.98
N MET A 78 -12.19 5.75 -1.57
CA MET A 78 -13.28 4.83 -1.21
C MET A 78 -13.17 4.35 0.23
N GLY A 79 -11.96 4.13 0.72
CA GLY A 79 -11.68 3.68 2.09
C GLY A 79 -11.17 4.79 3.02
N VAL A 80 -11.43 6.06 2.74
CA VAL A 80 -10.81 7.21 3.44
C VAL A 80 -11.03 7.19 4.95
N GLY A 81 -12.15 6.65 5.43
CA GLY A 81 -12.45 6.48 6.87
C GLY A 81 -11.44 5.59 7.61
N ALA A 82 -10.71 4.71 6.89
CA ALA A 82 -9.63 3.92 7.47
C ALA A 82 -8.53 4.78 8.10
N LEU A 83 -8.28 5.97 7.55
CA LEU A 83 -7.25 6.89 8.06
C LEU A 83 -7.54 7.32 9.49
N ALA A 84 -8.81 7.56 9.84
CA ALA A 84 -9.20 7.90 11.21
C ALA A 84 -8.91 6.75 12.18
N THR A 85 -9.26 5.52 11.82
CA THR A 85 -8.99 4.33 12.64
C THR A 85 -7.49 4.11 12.83
N ILE A 86 -6.70 4.21 11.76
CA ILE A 86 -5.24 4.07 11.80
C ILE A 86 -4.61 5.17 12.68
N GLY A 87 -5.11 6.40 12.55
CA GLY A 87 -4.65 7.53 13.36
C GLY A 87 -4.95 7.38 14.85
N VAL A 88 -5.99 6.66 15.23
CA VAL A 88 -6.28 6.31 16.64
C VAL A 88 -5.36 5.19 17.13
N GLN A 89 -5.11 4.17 16.30
CA GLN A 89 -4.30 3.00 16.67
C GLN A 89 -2.79 3.28 16.72
N GLN A 90 -2.30 4.30 15.99
CA GLN A 90 -0.90 4.71 15.99
C GLN A 90 0.13 3.57 15.74
N PRO A 91 -0.05 2.69 14.74
CA PRO A 91 0.88 1.60 14.48
C PRO A 91 2.27 2.15 14.03
N PRO A 92 3.35 1.91 14.81
CA PRO A 92 4.61 2.62 14.58
C PRO A 92 5.38 2.15 13.33
N LYS A 93 5.03 1.00 12.78
CA LYS A 93 5.72 0.41 11.63
C LYS A 93 4.84 0.30 10.37
N LEU A 94 3.73 1.07 10.31
CA LEU A 94 2.86 1.15 9.13
C LEU A 94 3.18 2.40 8.30
N THR A 95 3.35 2.18 7.00
CA THR A 95 3.41 3.26 6.00
C THR A 95 2.40 2.99 4.89
N ILE A 96 1.61 4.00 4.54
CA ILE A 96 0.68 3.97 3.40
C ILE A 96 1.22 4.90 2.33
N VAL A 97 1.37 4.36 1.12
CA VAL A 97 1.76 5.09 -0.08
C VAL A 97 0.63 5.04 -1.09
N VAL A 98 0.12 6.21 -1.42
CA VAL A 98 -0.93 6.38 -2.44
C VAL A 98 -0.27 6.79 -3.75
N ILE A 99 -0.42 5.97 -4.77
CA ILE A 99 -0.02 6.28 -6.15
C ILE A 99 -1.16 7.06 -6.79
N ASP A 100 -0.99 8.36 -6.90
CA ASP A 100 -2.03 9.30 -7.31
C ASP A 100 -1.80 9.72 -8.77
N ASN A 101 -2.54 9.09 -9.68
CA ASN A 101 -2.60 9.44 -11.10
C ASN A 101 -3.84 10.27 -11.45
N GLU A 102 -4.67 10.60 -10.47
CA GLU A 102 -5.91 11.36 -10.62
C GLU A 102 -6.97 10.67 -11.50
N ARG A 103 -6.91 9.31 -11.61
CA ARG A 103 -7.79 8.54 -12.49
C ARG A 103 -8.26 7.23 -11.87
N TYR A 104 -9.52 6.86 -12.19
CA TYR A 104 -10.05 5.52 -11.97
C TYR A 104 -9.69 4.62 -13.16
N GLY A 105 -8.50 4.03 -13.13
CA GLY A 105 -7.91 3.29 -14.25
C GLY A 105 -8.71 2.04 -14.66
N GLU A 106 -9.33 1.35 -13.70
CA GLU A 106 -10.04 0.08 -13.94
C GLU A 106 -11.43 0.26 -14.58
N THR A 107 -12.02 1.45 -14.51
CA THR A 107 -13.40 1.69 -14.92
C THR A 107 -13.54 2.64 -16.12
N GLY A 108 -12.43 3.10 -16.70
CA GLY A 108 -12.45 3.93 -17.91
C GLY A 108 -11.81 5.30 -17.76
N MET A 109 -10.85 5.46 -16.85
CA MET A 109 -10.02 6.66 -16.72
C MET A 109 -10.80 7.93 -16.32
N GLN A 110 -11.92 7.77 -15.62
CA GLN A 110 -12.63 8.91 -15.04
C GLN A 110 -11.73 9.65 -14.03
N ARG A 111 -11.92 10.95 -13.91
CA ARG A 111 -11.18 11.76 -12.93
C ARG A 111 -11.57 11.34 -11.51
N THR A 112 -10.57 11.19 -10.63
CA THR A 112 -10.80 11.03 -9.21
C THR A 112 -10.96 12.40 -8.53
N HIS A 113 -11.36 12.40 -7.26
CA HIS A 113 -11.53 13.64 -6.50
C HIS A 113 -10.20 14.39 -6.27
N THR A 114 -9.05 13.67 -6.31
CA THR A 114 -7.74 14.31 -6.21
C THR A 114 -7.45 15.21 -7.42
N ALA A 115 -8.02 14.88 -8.59
CA ALA A 115 -7.98 15.73 -9.79
C ALA A 115 -8.79 17.03 -9.64
N GLU A 116 -9.68 17.08 -8.65
CA GLU A 116 -10.54 18.25 -8.32
C GLU A 116 -10.08 18.94 -7.02
N GLY A 117 -8.87 18.63 -6.54
CA GLY A 117 -8.26 19.33 -5.41
C GLY A 117 -8.46 18.70 -4.03
N VAL A 118 -9.05 17.50 -3.93
CA VAL A 118 -9.09 16.78 -2.67
C VAL A 118 -7.67 16.34 -2.29
N ASP A 119 -7.21 16.75 -1.11
CA ASP A 119 -5.87 16.49 -0.60
C ASP A 119 -5.87 15.35 0.42
N LEU A 120 -5.47 14.15 -0.03
CA LEU A 120 -5.36 12.96 0.81
C LEU A 120 -4.28 13.11 1.89
N THR A 121 -3.21 13.86 1.62
CA THR A 121 -2.15 14.15 2.59
C THR A 121 -2.68 14.98 3.74
N ALA A 122 -3.47 16.04 3.44
CA ALA A 122 -4.11 16.87 4.45
C ALA A 122 -5.11 16.05 5.29
N ILE A 123 -5.88 15.15 4.66
CA ILE A 123 -6.81 14.25 5.37
C ILE A 123 -6.04 13.33 6.33
N ALA A 124 -4.94 12.73 5.89
CA ALA A 124 -4.11 11.87 6.73
C ALA A 124 -3.51 12.64 7.92
N ALA A 125 -3.04 13.87 7.68
CA ALA A 125 -2.53 14.74 8.74
C ALA A 125 -3.63 15.06 9.77
N ALA A 126 -4.84 15.40 9.32
CA ALA A 126 -6.00 15.65 10.20
C ALA A 126 -6.39 14.38 10.99
N CYS A 127 -6.16 13.19 10.43
CA CYS A 127 -6.34 11.90 11.10
C CYS A 127 -5.17 11.50 12.02
N LYS A 128 -4.24 12.40 12.34
CA LYS A 128 -3.12 12.21 13.29
C LYS A 128 -2.04 11.23 12.80
N PHE A 129 -1.84 11.09 11.51
CA PHE A 129 -0.63 10.44 11.02
C PHE A 129 0.60 11.26 11.45
N LYS A 130 1.65 10.59 11.91
CA LYS A 130 2.86 11.28 12.39
C LYS A 130 3.58 12.03 11.28
N HIS A 131 3.59 11.42 10.10
CA HIS A 131 4.15 12.02 8.90
C HIS A 131 3.15 11.82 7.76
N ALA A 132 2.76 12.94 7.15
CA ALA A 132 1.91 12.97 5.97
C ALA A 132 2.57 13.91 4.96
N VAL A 133 2.95 13.38 3.78
CA VAL A 133 3.73 14.12 2.80
C VAL A 133 3.17 13.90 1.38
N THR A 134 3.31 14.93 0.54
CA THR A 134 3.07 14.80 -0.91
C THR A 134 4.41 14.79 -1.63
N VAL A 135 4.62 13.76 -2.46
CA VAL A 135 5.85 13.55 -3.23
C VAL A 135 5.57 13.80 -4.70
N THR A 136 6.36 14.69 -5.32
CA THR A 136 6.20 15.08 -6.73
C THR A 136 7.47 14.87 -7.56
N ALA A 137 8.61 14.57 -6.91
CA ALA A 137 9.90 14.44 -7.60
C ALA A 137 10.83 13.41 -6.96
N GLU A 138 11.40 13.69 -5.80
CA GLU A 138 12.46 12.88 -5.21
C GLU A 138 11.90 11.74 -4.34
N LEU A 139 12.42 10.53 -4.54
CA LEU A 139 11.96 9.31 -3.85
C LEU A 139 12.79 8.96 -2.60
N GLY A 140 13.95 9.60 -2.40
CA GLY A 140 14.80 9.34 -1.23
C GLY A 140 14.06 9.52 0.11
N PRO A 141 13.42 10.66 0.36
CA PRO A 141 12.63 10.89 1.58
C PRO A 141 11.48 9.90 1.76
N LEU A 142 10.85 9.45 0.65
CA LEU A 142 9.80 8.46 0.67
C LEU A 142 10.32 7.09 1.16
N ARG A 143 11.51 6.68 0.73
CA ARG A 143 12.14 5.45 1.20
C ARG A 143 12.46 5.52 2.70
N GLU A 144 12.95 6.65 3.20
CA GLU A 144 13.16 6.84 4.64
C GLU A 144 11.87 6.63 5.44
N LEU A 145 10.72 7.15 4.97
CA LEU A 145 9.43 6.91 5.60
C LEU A 145 9.07 5.43 5.67
N VAL A 146 9.33 4.68 4.60
CA VAL A 146 9.01 3.24 4.54
C VAL A 146 9.91 2.42 5.47
N TYR A 147 11.23 2.68 5.45
CA TYR A 147 12.19 1.77 6.05
C TYR A 147 12.71 2.19 7.42
N ARG A 148 12.67 3.48 7.77
CA ARG A 148 13.39 4.00 8.94
C ARG A 148 12.54 4.80 9.90
N VAL A 149 11.60 5.60 9.37
CA VAL A 149 10.81 6.52 10.20
C VAL A 149 9.70 5.77 10.94
N ALA A 150 9.48 6.14 12.21
CA ALA A 150 8.37 5.58 12.98
C ALA A 150 7.04 6.22 12.57
N GLY A 151 6.04 5.38 12.26
CA GLY A 151 4.73 5.78 11.78
C GLY A 151 3.66 5.97 12.86
N PRO A 152 2.39 6.01 12.46
CA PRO A 152 1.93 5.75 11.09
C PRO A 152 2.37 6.86 10.12
N ASN A 153 2.83 6.43 8.94
CA ASN A 153 3.27 7.34 7.88
C ASN A 153 2.31 7.29 6.69
N PHE A 154 2.13 8.41 6.02
CA PHE A 154 1.31 8.52 4.82
C PHE A 154 2.05 9.35 3.75
N ALA A 155 2.01 8.88 2.52
CA ALA A 155 2.54 9.62 1.39
C ALA A 155 1.59 9.56 0.20
N THR A 156 1.25 10.71 -0.38
CA THR A 156 0.63 10.81 -1.70
C THR A 156 1.73 11.05 -2.72
N VAL A 157 1.92 10.13 -3.66
CA VAL A 157 2.91 10.25 -4.72
C VAL A 157 2.21 10.58 -6.02
N LYS A 158 2.42 11.80 -6.51
CA LYS A 158 1.84 12.26 -7.77
C LYS A 158 2.60 11.66 -8.94
N VAL A 159 1.89 10.90 -9.76
CA VAL A 159 2.43 10.23 -10.93
C VAL A 159 1.70 10.66 -12.20
N ILE A 160 2.31 10.40 -13.35
CA ILE A 160 1.62 10.62 -14.62
C ILE A 160 0.53 9.57 -14.84
N ASP A 161 -0.49 9.99 -15.59
CA ASP A 161 -1.49 9.09 -16.16
C ASP A 161 -0.87 8.33 -17.35
N GLU A 162 -0.61 7.04 -17.19
CA GLU A 162 0.04 6.21 -18.19
C GLU A 162 -0.54 4.78 -18.24
N LYS A 163 -0.51 4.19 -19.44
CA LYS A 163 -0.81 2.78 -19.65
C LYS A 163 0.48 1.98 -19.74
N LEU A 164 0.62 0.98 -18.89
CA LEU A 164 1.76 0.07 -18.88
C LEU A 164 1.30 -1.36 -19.16
N PRO A 165 2.17 -2.23 -19.70
CA PRO A 165 1.88 -3.65 -19.86
C PRO A 165 1.47 -4.28 -18.54
N LEU A 166 0.46 -5.16 -18.59
CA LEU A 166 -0.02 -5.87 -17.41
C LEU A 166 1.02 -6.90 -16.95
N VAL A 167 1.30 -6.91 -15.65
CA VAL A 167 2.07 -7.96 -14.98
C VAL A 167 1.22 -8.46 -13.84
N LEU A 168 0.44 -9.50 -14.11
CA LEU A 168 -0.61 -9.95 -13.21
C LEU A 168 -0.03 -10.80 -12.07
N PRO A 169 -0.44 -10.57 -10.81
CA PRO A 169 -0.15 -11.49 -9.72
C PRO A 169 -0.94 -12.80 -9.89
N PRO A 170 -0.62 -13.87 -9.13
CA PRO A 170 -1.42 -15.09 -9.13
C PRO A 170 -2.90 -14.79 -8.88
N HIS A 171 -3.81 -15.41 -9.67
CA HIS A 171 -5.26 -15.19 -9.54
C HIS A 171 -5.89 -15.95 -8.37
N ASP A 172 -5.27 -17.03 -7.91
CA ASP A 172 -5.80 -17.87 -6.84
C ASP A 172 -5.60 -17.21 -5.47
N GLY A 173 -6.68 -16.69 -4.89
CA GLY A 173 -6.68 -16.07 -3.57
C GLY A 173 -6.34 -17.04 -2.43
N VAL A 174 -6.64 -18.33 -2.57
CA VAL A 174 -6.26 -19.37 -1.59
C VAL A 174 -4.75 -19.57 -1.63
N LEU A 175 -4.18 -19.64 -2.82
CA LEU A 175 -2.73 -19.72 -3.00
C LEU A 175 -2.03 -18.49 -2.40
N LEU A 176 -2.50 -17.29 -2.73
CA LEU A 176 -1.94 -16.04 -2.20
C LEU A 176 -1.97 -16.00 -0.68
N LYS A 177 -3.11 -16.33 -0.08
CA LYS A 177 -3.26 -16.40 1.38
C LYS A 177 -2.30 -17.41 2.00
N SER A 178 -2.25 -18.62 1.47
CA SER A 178 -1.43 -19.71 2.03
C SER A 178 0.06 -19.40 1.89
N ARG A 179 0.48 -18.87 0.73
CA ARG A 179 1.85 -18.44 0.46
C ARG A 179 2.28 -17.33 1.45
N PHE A 180 1.47 -16.30 1.58
CA PHE A 180 1.76 -15.17 2.47
C PHE A 180 1.82 -15.63 3.94
N ARG A 181 0.84 -16.41 4.39
CA ARG A 181 0.83 -16.94 5.77
C ARG A 181 2.06 -17.80 6.06
N ARG A 182 2.46 -18.66 5.12
CA ARG A 182 3.65 -19.51 5.30
C ARG A 182 4.93 -18.69 5.36
N ALA A 183 5.08 -17.68 4.51
CA ALA A 183 6.21 -16.76 4.55
C ALA A 183 6.25 -15.92 5.84
N LEU A 184 5.08 -15.59 6.40
CA LEU A 184 4.95 -14.78 7.60
C LEU A 184 5.20 -15.57 8.88
N LEU A 185 4.65 -16.78 8.98
CA LEU A 185 4.53 -17.58 10.21
C LEU A 185 5.42 -18.83 10.20
N GLY A 186 6.06 -19.16 9.07
CA GLY A 186 6.82 -20.39 8.93
C GLY A 186 5.97 -21.64 9.21
N ASN A 187 6.49 -22.57 9.99
CA ASN A 187 5.80 -23.82 10.34
C ASN A 187 4.51 -23.62 11.16
N SER A 188 4.36 -22.45 11.81
CA SER A 188 3.13 -22.14 12.55
C SER A 188 1.95 -21.76 11.65
N ALA A 189 2.16 -21.60 10.34
CA ALA A 189 1.11 -21.26 9.40
C ALA A 189 0.00 -22.33 9.30
N ASP A 190 0.35 -23.59 9.51
CA ASP A 190 -0.55 -24.74 9.39
C ASP A 190 -1.21 -25.14 10.71
N VAL A 191 -0.85 -24.47 11.81
CA VAL A 191 -1.45 -24.68 13.14
C VAL A 191 -2.66 -23.76 13.29
N LEU A 192 -3.82 -24.34 13.58
CA LEU A 192 -4.99 -23.55 13.99
C LEU A 192 -4.69 -22.93 15.37
N PRO A 193 -5.02 -21.64 15.60
CA PRO A 193 -4.89 -21.07 16.92
C PRO A 193 -5.74 -21.89 17.90
N GLU A 194 -5.17 -22.25 19.04
CA GLU A 194 -5.95 -22.86 20.13
C GLU A 194 -7.11 -21.89 20.45
N LYS A 195 -8.32 -22.45 20.54
CA LYS A 195 -9.48 -21.63 20.91
C LYS A 195 -9.24 -21.08 22.31
N PRO A 196 -9.49 -19.74 22.52
CA PRO A 196 -9.43 -19.16 23.85
C PRO A 196 -10.45 -19.79 24.82
#